data_86260faf4cb010f6125a046917732b7a
#
_entry.id   86260faf4cb010f6125a046917732b7a
#
_cell.length_a   1.000
_cell.length_b   1.000
_cell.length_c   1.000
_cell.angle_alpha   90.00
_cell.angle_beta   90.00
_cell.angle_gamma   90.00
#
_symmetry.space_group_name_H-M   'P 1'
#
loop_
_entity.id
_entity.type
_entity.pdbx_description
1 polymer ?
#
loop_
_entity_poly.entity_id
_entity_poly.type
_entity_poly.pdbx_seq_one_letter_code
_entity_poly.pdbx_strand_id
1 'polypeptide(L)'
;MTSLISVDEMKTHLGGMYWTPGKSPLAIPYFGSAFKSAMVFKQNLAEITWNCMRTLENNPTSLPQTRTILAGQSVGGISVFDLLQVKNYGDASKLLTDKVRSNTFALDKATACAIHNLSAREDALVWGTFRTGSVSIEGVEYLPPEASTLDSLAQTGLGWLNTAVANPKERAIAAFLFMSRSQFFYDANKRTASLMMNGVL
;
A
#
# COMPACT_ATOMS: atom_id res chain seq x y z
N MET A 1 23.86 20.52 0.15
CA MET A 1 24.11 19.38 1.04
C MET A 1 22.75 18.90 1.55
N THR A 2 22.28 17.77 1.09
CA THR A 2 21.04 17.17 1.60
C THR A 2 21.37 16.73 3.04
N SER A 3 20.72 17.36 4.03
CA SER A 3 20.82 16.96 5.43
C SER A 3 20.49 15.47 5.51
N LEU A 4 21.38 14.65 6.07
CA LEU A 4 21.10 13.25 6.33
C LEU A 4 19.96 13.20 7.35
N ILE A 5 18.86 12.58 6.97
CA ILE A 5 17.72 12.34 7.86
C ILE A 5 18.22 11.57 9.08
N SER A 6 17.95 12.07 10.28
CA SER A 6 18.39 11.42 11.52
C SER A 6 17.46 10.26 11.91
N VAL A 7 18.00 9.29 12.65
CA VAL A 7 17.22 8.18 13.20
C VAL A 7 16.12 8.67 14.15
N ASP A 8 16.42 9.71 14.92
CA ASP A 8 15.46 10.26 15.89
C ASP A 8 14.30 10.97 15.20
N GLU A 9 14.55 11.72 14.10
CA GLU A 9 13.48 12.26 13.27
C GLU A 9 12.58 11.17 12.69
N MET A 10 13.16 10.11 12.13
CA MET A 10 12.38 8.98 11.63
C MET A 10 11.48 8.39 12.71
N LYS A 11 12.05 8.05 13.88
CA LYS A 11 11.30 7.48 15.01
C LYS A 11 10.18 8.39 15.48
N THR A 12 10.44 9.68 15.56
CA THR A 12 9.45 10.68 16.00
C THR A 12 8.26 10.74 15.06
N HIS A 13 8.50 10.80 13.75
CA HIS A 13 7.43 10.96 12.77
C HIS A 13 6.75 9.66 12.36
N LEU A 14 7.44 8.52 12.47
CA LEU A 14 6.99 7.22 11.94
C LEU A 14 6.68 6.19 13.02
N GLY A 15 6.28 6.63 14.21
CA GLY A 15 5.86 5.72 15.29
C GLY A 15 6.96 4.74 15.72
N GLY A 16 8.19 5.21 15.82
CA GLY A 16 9.36 4.41 16.21
C GLY A 16 10.03 3.65 15.06
N MET A 17 9.53 3.74 13.82
CA MET A 17 10.17 3.12 12.65
C MET A 17 11.38 3.97 12.20
N TYR A 18 12.44 3.29 11.77
CA TYR A 18 13.62 3.91 11.17
C TYR A 18 14.34 2.95 10.22
N TRP A 19 15.20 3.50 9.37
CA TRP A 19 16.08 2.74 8.48
C TRP A 19 17.42 3.47 8.31
N THR A 20 18.34 2.87 7.55
CA THR A 20 19.60 3.53 7.18
C THR A 20 19.48 4.07 5.76
N PRO A 21 19.38 5.40 5.55
CA PRO A 21 19.21 6.00 4.23
C PRO A 21 20.38 5.68 3.30
N GLY A 22 20.09 5.52 2.02
CA GLY A 22 21.07 5.51 0.94
C GLY A 22 22.01 4.31 0.85
N LYS A 23 21.87 3.28 1.70
CA LYS A 23 22.74 2.10 1.67
C LYS A 23 22.38 1.04 0.63
N SER A 24 21.19 1.08 0.05
CA SER A 24 20.77 0.11 -0.95
C SER A 24 20.28 0.82 -2.21
N PRO A 25 21.02 0.77 -3.32
CA PRO A 25 20.53 1.27 -4.58
C PRO A 25 19.42 0.36 -5.09
N LEU A 26 18.16 0.78 -4.94
CA LEU A 26 17.02 0.05 -5.49
C LEU A 26 17.01 0.21 -7.01
N ALA A 27 17.20 -0.90 -7.72
CA ALA A 27 17.18 -0.95 -9.17
C ALA A 27 15.74 -0.93 -9.71
N ILE A 28 14.96 0.10 -9.35
CA ILE A 28 13.61 0.31 -9.89
C ILE A 28 13.75 1.14 -11.18
N PRO A 29 13.28 0.63 -12.33
CA PRO A 29 13.37 1.36 -13.58
C PRO A 29 12.52 2.64 -13.55
N TYR A 30 13.01 3.70 -14.18
CA TYR A 30 12.26 4.91 -14.39
C TYR A 30 11.74 4.97 -15.84
N PHE A 31 10.43 5.11 -16.01
CA PHE A 31 9.80 5.09 -17.32
C PHE A 31 9.63 6.49 -17.96
N GLY A 32 10.19 7.52 -17.35
CA GLY A 32 10.27 8.87 -17.91
C GLY A 32 9.07 9.78 -17.60
N SER A 33 7.91 9.24 -17.20
CA SER A 33 6.77 10.04 -16.75
C SER A 33 5.76 9.22 -15.95
N ALA A 34 4.95 9.87 -15.12
CA ALA A 34 3.86 9.27 -14.37
C ALA A 34 2.86 8.56 -15.30
N PHE A 35 2.55 9.15 -16.45
CA PHE A 35 1.67 8.53 -17.45
C PHE A 35 2.24 7.21 -17.97
N LYS A 36 3.53 7.17 -18.35
CA LYS A 36 4.18 5.94 -18.82
C LYS A 36 4.26 4.89 -17.71
N SER A 37 4.62 5.29 -16.50
CA SER A 37 4.64 4.40 -15.33
C SER A 37 3.27 3.77 -15.08
N ALA A 38 2.19 4.57 -15.11
CA ALA A 38 0.83 4.08 -14.96
C ALA A 38 0.42 3.11 -16.09
N MET A 39 0.86 3.33 -17.32
CA MET A 39 0.61 2.42 -18.43
C MET A 39 1.34 1.09 -18.26
N VAL A 40 2.62 1.12 -17.85
CA VAL A 40 3.39 -0.10 -17.56
C VAL A 40 2.78 -0.87 -16.39
N PHE A 41 2.37 -0.18 -15.32
CA PHE A 41 1.67 -0.77 -14.18
C PHE A 41 0.38 -1.49 -14.65
N LYS A 42 -0.44 -0.81 -15.47
CA LYS A 42 -1.67 -1.38 -16.02
C LYS A 42 -1.42 -2.61 -16.90
N GLN A 43 -0.37 -2.59 -17.74
CA GLN A 43 -0.02 -3.72 -18.60
C GLN A 43 0.41 -4.97 -17.79
N ASN A 44 1.03 -4.75 -16.63
CA ASN A 44 1.51 -5.81 -15.75
C ASN A 44 0.58 -6.06 -14.54
N LEU A 45 -0.66 -5.55 -14.61
CA LEU A 45 -1.59 -5.60 -13.48
C LEU A 45 -1.84 -7.02 -12.94
N ALA A 46 -1.94 -8.00 -13.82
CA ALA A 46 -2.20 -9.38 -13.43
C ALA A 46 -1.03 -9.98 -12.63
N GLU A 47 0.17 -9.76 -13.08
CA GLU A 47 1.41 -10.22 -12.42
C GLU A 47 1.60 -9.50 -11.07
N ILE A 48 1.37 -8.20 -11.04
CA ILE A 48 1.46 -7.39 -9.81
C ILE A 48 0.41 -7.85 -8.79
N THR A 49 -0.83 -8.04 -9.23
CA THR A 49 -1.92 -8.51 -8.37
C THR A 49 -1.61 -9.91 -7.84
N TRP A 50 -1.23 -10.84 -8.72
CA TRP A 50 -0.89 -12.21 -8.32
C TRP A 50 0.24 -12.27 -7.31
N ASN A 51 1.35 -11.55 -7.57
CA ASN A 51 2.48 -11.48 -6.66
C ASN A 51 2.08 -10.88 -5.30
N CYS A 52 1.32 -9.78 -5.30
CA CYS A 52 0.84 -9.13 -4.08
C CYS A 52 -0.05 -10.08 -3.26
N MET A 53 -1.05 -10.69 -3.89
CA MET A 53 -1.99 -11.58 -3.21
C MET A 53 -1.28 -12.83 -2.66
N ARG A 54 -0.39 -13.44 -3.43
CA ARG A 54 0.39 -14.60 -2.99
C ARG A 54 1.32 -14.27 -1.83
N THR A 55 2.02 -13.13 -1.90
CA THR A 55 3.07 -12.77 -0.93
C THR A 55 2.50 -12.17 0.35
N LEU A 56 1.47 -11.34 0.25
CA LEU A 56 0.95 -10.59 1.40
C LEU A 56 -0.25 -11.25 2.07
N GLU A 57 -1.02 -12.06 1.32
CA GLU A 57 -2.28 -12.63 1.79
C GLU A 57 -2.31 -14.18 1.74
N ASN A 58 -1.23 -14.83 1.26
CA ASN A 58 -1.20 -16.28 1.01
C ASN A 58 -2.35 -16.78 0.11
N ASN A 59 -2.89 -15.91 -0.73
CA ASN A 59 -3.99 -16.23 -1.63
C ASN A 59 -3.58 -17.34 -2.61
N PRO A 60 -4.35 -18.43 -2.75
CA PRO A 60 -3.98 -19.61 -3.53
C PRO A 60 -4.13 -19.42 -5.04
N THR A 61 -4.68 -18.28 -5.48
CA THR A 61 -4.99 -18.01 -6.90
C THR A 61 -3.72 -18.09 -7.76
N SER A 62 -3.77 -18.84 -8.83
CA SER A 62 -2.70 -18.88 -9.85
C SER A 62 -2.72 -17.63 -10.73
N LEU A 63 -1.61 -17.33 -11.42
CA LEU A 63 -1.56 -16.22 -12.36
C LEU A 63 -2.60 -16.31 -13.50
N PRO A 64 -2.87 -17.47 -14.14
CA PRO A 64 -3.97 -17.60 -15.09
C PRO A 64 -5.35 -17.29 -14.49
N GLN A 65 -5.64 -17.78 -13.29
CA GLN A 65 -6.88 -17.47 -12.58
C GLN A 65 -6.99 -15.98 -12.25
N THR A 66 -5.89 -15.35 -11.80
CA THR A 66 -5.84 -13.90 -11.55
C THR A 66 -6.19 -13.11 -12.82
N ARG A 67 -5.64 -13.48 -13.98
CA ARG A 67 -5.98 -12.84 -15.27
C ARG A 67 -7.48 -12.96 -15.59
N THR A 68 -8.04 -14.14 -15.40
CA THR A 68 -9.47 -14.43 -15.63
C THR A 68 -10.36 -13.57 -14.71
N ILE A 69 -10.03 -13.51 -13.42
CA ILE A 69 -10.78 -12.70 -12.43
C ILE A 69 -10.71 -11.21 -12.78
N LEU A 70 -9.53 -10.71 -13.13
CA LEU A 70 -9.34 -9.29 -13.50
C LEU A 70 -10.05 -8.93 -14.82
N ALA A 71 -10.31 -9.93 -15.67
CA ALA A 71 -11.16 -9.81 -16.87
C ALA A 71 -12.66 -9.83 -16.54
N GLY A 72 -13.05 -10.00 -15.26
CA GLY A 72 -14.44 -10.00 -14.83
C GLY A 72 -15.14 -11.37 -14.90
N GLN A 73 -14.36 -12.46 -15.00
CA GLN A 73 -14.90 -13.82 -15.08
C GLN A 73 -14.61 -14.59 -13.78
N SER A 74 -15.51 -15.49 -13.41
CA SER A 74 -15.31 -16.40 -12.28
C SER A 74 -14.37 -17.55 -12.66
N VAL A 75 -13.73 -18.13 -11.65
CA VAL A 75 -12.86 -19.31 -11.78
C VAL A 75 -13.28 -20.35 -10.76
N GLY A 76 -13.13 -21.63 -11.12
CA GLY A 76 -13.36 -22.74 -10.21
C GLY A 76 -12.14 -23.05 -9.33
N GLY A 77 -12.39 -23.80 -8.24
CA GLY A 77 -11.34 -24.34 -7.37
C GLY A 77 -10.72 -23.38 -6.37
N ILE A 78 -11.33 -22.20 -6.17
CA ILE A 78 -10.93 -21.22 -5.14
C ILE A 78 -12.18 -20.79 -4.35
N SER A 79 -11.95 -20.26 -3.15
CA SER A 79 -13.04 -19.69 -2.35
C SER A 79 -13.56 -18.39 -2.96
N VAL A 80 -14.81 -18.02 -2.65
CA VAL A 80 -15.34 -16.69 -3.02
C VAL A 80 -14.54 -15.59 -2.37
N PHE A 81 -14.05 -15.79 -1.15
CA PHE A 81 -13.19 -14.87 -0.43
C PHE A 81 -11.89 -14.58 -1.21
N ASP A 82 -11.17 -15.62 -1.64
CA ASP A 82 -9.94 -15.48 -2.41
C ASP A 82 -10.18 -14.77 -3.75
N LEU A 83 -11.28 -15.09 -4.41
CA LEU A 83 -11.69 -14.43 -5.66
C LEU A 83 -11.95 -12.95 -5.43
N LEU A 84 -12.68 -12.58 -4.37
CA LEU A 84 -12.98 -11.19 -4.04
C LEU A 84 -11.74 -10.41 -3.66
N GLN A 85 -10.78 -10.99 -2.95
CA GLN A 85 -9.51 -10.33 -2.67
C GLN A 85 -8.78 -9.90 -3.96
N VAL A 86 -8.66 -10.81 -4.93
CA VAL A 86 -8.03 -10.54 -6.24
C VAL A 86 -8.79 -9.44 -7.00
N LYS A 87 -10.13 -9.57 -7.06
CA LYS A 87 -10.98 -8.60 -7.74
C LYS A 87 -10.87 -7.21 -7.12
N ASN A 88 -10.97 -7.13 -5.81
CA ASN A 88 -10.95 -5.88 -5.05
C ASN A 88 -9.58 -5.17 -5.17
N TYR A 89 -8.49 -5.93 -5.12
CA TYR A 89 -7.15 -5.37 -5.38
C TYR A 89 -7.04 -4.84 -6.82
N GLY A 90 -7.59 -5.55 -7.79
CA GLY A 90 -7.64 -5.09 -9.18
C GLY A 90 -8.42 -3.79 -9.35
N ASP A 91 -9.58 -3.65 -8.69
CA ASP A 91 -10.38 -2.43 -8.74
C ASP A 91 -9.69 -1.25 -8.05
N ALA A 92 -9.04 -1.48 -6.90
CA ALA A 92 -8.20 -0.49 -6.23
C ALA A 92 -6.99 -0.07 -7.08
N SER A 93 -6.39 -1.00 -7.82
CA SER A 93 -5.31 -0.73 -8.76
C SER A 93 -5.73 0.13 -9.95
N LYS A 94 -6.96 -0.04 -10.45
CA LYS A 94 -7.53 0.84 -11.48
C LYS A 94 -7.69 2.26 -10.96
N LEU A 95 -8.25 2.43 -9.75
CA LEU A 95 -8.36 3.74 -9.09
C LEU A 95 -6.98 4.40 -8.94
N LEU A 96 -5.97 3.65 -8.47
CA LEU A 96 -4.60 4.15 -8.38
C LEU A 96 -4.08 4.63 -9.73
N THR A 97 -4.23 3.79 -10.77
CA THR A 97 -3.80 4.13 -12.14
C THR A 97 -4.43 5.42 -12.63
N ASP A 98 -5.73 5.61 -12.39
CA ASP A 98 -6.46 6.80 -12.79
C ASP A 98 -5.99 8.04 -12.01
N LYS A 99 -5.75 7.92 -10.71
CA LYS A 99 -5.19 9.01 -9.89
C LYS A 99 -3.80 9.45 -10.36
N VAL A 100 -2.92 8.49 -10.69
CA VAL A 100 -1.57 8.79 -11.20
C VAL A 100 -1.66 9.45 -12.59
N ARG A 101 -2.50 8.95 -13.49
CA ARG A 101 -2.69 9.53 -14.83
C ARG A 101 -3.27 10.93 -14.82
N SER A 102 -4.19 11.21 -13.90
CA SER A 102 -4.81 12.53 -13.74
C SER A 102 -4.01 13.49 -12.85
N ASN A 103 -2.84 13.05 -12.36
CA ASN A 103 -1.99 13.80 -11.42
C ASN A 103 -2.74 14.21 -10.12
N THR A 104 -3.62 13.32 -9.66
CA THR A 104 -4.40 13.51 -8.41
C THR A 104 -4.00 12.52 -7.31
N PHE A 105 -2.96 11.72 -7.53
CA PHE A 105 -2.40 10.87 -6.49
C PHE A 105 -1.66 11.75 -5.47
N ALA A 106 -1.94 11.49 -4.18
CA ALA A 106 -1.20 12.06 -3.07
C ALA A 106 -0.90 10.96 -2.05
N LEU A 107 0.28 10.99 -1.45
CA LEU A 107 0.62 10.11 -0.34
C LEU A 107 0.01 10.70 0.94
N ASP A 108 -1.28 10.46 1.15
CA ASP A 108 -2.06 11.01 2.25
C ASP A 108 -3.17 10.05 2.72
N LYS A 109 -3.82 10.41 3.84
CA LYS A 109 -4.95 9.66 4.42
C LYS A 109 -6.11 9.51 3.43
N ALA A 110 -6.47 10.58 2.70
CA ALA A 110 -7.63 10.56 1.82
C ALA A 110 -7.44 9.54 0.69
N THR A 111 -6.27 9.51 0.07
CA THR A 111 -5.92 8.54 -0.97
C THR A 111 -5.85 7.11 -0.39
N ALA A 112 -5.24 6.93 0.78
CA ALA A 112 -5.19 5.62 1.43
C ALA A 112 -6.59 5.09 1.74
N CYS A 113 -7.49 5.92 2.27
CA CYS A 113 -8.88 5.55 2.53
C CYS A 113 -9.65 5.21 1.24
N ALA A 114 -9.46 5.98 0.17
CA ALA A 114 -10.10 5.70 -1.12
C ALA A 114 -9.65 4.37 -1.73
N ILE A 115 -8.35 4.06 -1.67
CA ILE A 115 -7.78 2.78 -2.10
C ILE A 115 -8.29 1.63 -1.21
N HIS A 116 -8.26 1.82 0.12
CA HIS A 116 -8.75 0.82 1.08
C HIS A 116 -10.24 0.51 0.88
N ASN A 117 -11.05 1.51 0.57
CA ASN A 117 -12.48 1.33 0.31
C ASN A 117 -12.78 0.32 -0.81
N LEU A 118 -11.86 0.13 -1.74
CA LEU A 118 -11.97 -0.87 -2.80
C LEU A 118 -11.22 -2.16 -2.44
N SER A 119 -9.97 -2.07 -1.96
CA SER A 119 -9.11 -3.22 -1.72
C SER A 119 -9.54 -4.09 -0.54
N ALA A 120 -10.33 -3.54 0.40
CA ALA A 120 -10.80 -4.20 1.61
C ALA A 120 -12.33 -4.44 1.64
N ARG A 121 -13.01 -4.18 0.51
CA ARG A 121 -14.48 -4.30 0.45
C ARG A 121 -14.91 -5.72 0.80
N GLU A 122 -15.84 -5.83 1.75
CA GLU A 122 -16.41 -7.10 2.25
C GLU A 122 -15.39 -8.03 2.94
N ASP A 123 -14.17 -7.55 3.17
CA ASP A 123 -13.07 -8.30 3.79
C ASP A 123 -12.75 -7.72 5.17
N ALA A 124 -12.62 -6.40 5.27
CA ALA A 124 -12.45 -5.72 6.55
C ALA A 124 -13.80 -5.45 7.26
N LEU A 125 -13.74 -5.29 8.59
CA LEU A 125 -14.91 -4.95 9.41
C LEU A 125 -15.59 -3.66 8.94
N VAL A 126 -14.78 -2.65 8.61
CA VAL A 126 -15.18 -1.43 7.91
C VAL A 126 -14.12 -1.09 6.87
N TRP A 127 -14.50 -0.52 5.76
CA TRP A 127 -13.57 -0.14 4.70
C TRP A 127 -13.68 1.35 4.36
N GLY A 128 -12.58 1.92 3.88
CA GLY A 128 -12.50 3.34 3.52
C GLY A 128 -12.29 4.31 4.69
N THR A 129 -12.20 3.80 5.93
CA THR A 129 -11.97 4.61 7.14
C THR A 129 -10.93 3.94 8.04
N PHE A 130 -10.20 4.74 8.81
CA PHE A 130 -9.31 4.20 9.83
C PHE A 130 -10.10 3.47 10.91
N ARG A 131 -9.47 2.45 11.51
CA ARG A 131 -10.05 1.69 12.63
C ARG A 131 -10.26 2.58 13.85
N THR A 132 -11.26 2.22 14.63
CA THR A 132 -11.60 2.87 15.90
C THR A 132 -11.29 1.99 17.11
N GLY A 133 -10.95 0.72 16.88
CA GLY A 133 -10.59 -0.25 17.90
C GLY A 133 -9.15 -0.75 17.77
N SER A 134 -8.74 -1.57 18.74
CA SER A 134 -7.43 -2.21 18.77
C SER A 134 -7.36 -3.34 17.75
N VAL A 135 -6.15 -3.61 17.25
CA VAL A 135 -5.81 -4.76 16.40
C VAL A 135 -4.48 -5.34 16.87
N SER A 136 -4.26 -6.60 16.54
CA SER A 136 -2.97 -7.29 16.73
C SER A 136 -2.46 -7.80 15.39
N ILE A 137 -1.17 -8.04 15.30
CA ILE A 137 -0.56 -8.71 14.14
C ILE A 137 -0.22 -10.12 14.58
N GLU A 138 -0.78 -11.10 13.88
CA GLU A 138 -0.55 -12.51 14.21
C GLU A 138 0.95 -12.86 14.17
N GLY A 139 1.40 -13.63 15.18
CA GLY A 139 2.77 -14.13 15.26
C GLY A 139 3.82 -13.12 15.72
N VAL A 140 3.44 -11.91 16.16
CA VAL A 140 4.38 -10.91 16.68
C VAL A 140 3.88 -10.26 17.96
N GLU A 141 4.81 -9.90 18.85
CA GLU A 141 4.51 -9.19 20.11
C GLU A 141 4.26 -7.67 19.91
N TYR A 142 4.58 -7.15 18.71
CA TYR A 142 4.40 -5.73 18.42
C TYR A 142 2.92 -5.33 18.48
N LEU A 143 2.63 -4.31 19.26
CA LEU A 143 1.30 -3.71 19.34
C LEU A 143 1.24 -2.48 18.42
N PRO A 144 0.31 -2.47 17.46
CA PRO A 144 0.05 -1.28 16.64
C PRO A 144 -0.40 -0.08 17.48
N PRO A 145 -0.21 1.16 16.99
CA PRO A 145 -0.61 2.38 17.71
C PRO A 145 -2.09 2.37 18.11
N GLU A 146 -2.41 3.07 19.18
CA GLU A 146 -3.79 3.27 19.63
C GLU A 146 -4.62 3.95 18.54
N ALA A 147 -5.89 3.51 18.40
CA ALA A 147 -6.79 4.01 17.36
C ALA A 147 -6.98 5.53 17.40
N SER A 148 -7.03 6.11 18.59
CA SER A 148 -7.17 7.57 18.82
C SER A 148 -6.00 8.39 18.27
N THR A 149 -4.84 7.80 18.04
CA THR A 149 -3.64 8.48 17.56
C THR A 149 -3.44 8.37 16.05
N LEU A 150 -4.21 7.52 15.36
CA LEU A 150 -3.96 7.17 13.95
C LEU A 150 -4.06 8.36 13.01
N ASP A 151 -4.99 9.27 13.23
CA ASP A 151 -5.15 10.45 12.38
C ASP A 151 -3.93 11.37 12.45
N SER A 152 -3.49 11.67 13.66
CA SER A 152 -2.30 12.47 13.91
C SER A 152 -1.05 11.78 13.38
N LEU A 153 -0.91 10.46 13.61
CA LEU A 153 0.22 9.67 13.13
C LEU A 153 0.27 9.64 11.58
N ALA A 154 -0.86 9.45 10.91
CA ALA A 154 -0.92 9.46 9.46
C ALA A 154 -0.56 10.84 8.89
N GLN A 155 -1.14 11.91 9.44
CA GLN A 155 -0.85 13.27 9.01
C GLN A 155 0.63 13.61 9.17
N THR A 156 1.20 13.32 10.34
CA THR A 156 2.60 13.60 10.63
C THR A 156 3.53 12.71 9.80
N GLY A 157 3.29 11.40 9.77
CA GLY A 157 4.18 10.44 9.12
C GLY A 157 4.17 10.54 7.60
N LEU A 158 2.99 10.54 6.96
CA LEU A 158 2.90 10.67 5.50
C LEU A 158 3.35 12.07 5.05
N GLY A 159 3.01 13.11 5.82
CA GLY A 159 3.48 14.48 5.56
C GLY A 159 5.00 14.59 5.61
N TRP A 160 5.62 14.01 6.65
CA TRP A 160 7.08 13.98 6.79
C TRP A 160 7.75 13.16 5.67
N LEU A 161 7.22 12.00 5.29
CA LEU A 161 7.72 11.22 4.16
C LEU A 161 7.72 12.03 2.86
N ASN A 162 6.68 12.82 2.62
CA ASN A 162 6.57 13.66 1.43
C ASN A 162 7.61 14.79 1.39
N THR A 163 7.97 15.35 2.53
CA THR A 163 8.83 16.55 2.60
C THR A 163 10.29 16.22 2.89
N ALA A 164 10.56 15.25 3.76
CA ALA A 164 11.91 14.94 4.22
C ALA A 164 12.62 13.89 3.34
N VAL A 165 11.89 12.89 2.80
CA VAL A 165 12.49 11.81 2.02
C VAL A 165 12.48 12.17 0.53
N ALA A 166 13.58 12.78 0.05
CA ALA A 166 13.69 13.27 -1.32
C ALA A 166 13.72 12.14 -2.37
N ASN A 167 14.34 10.99 -2.05
CA ASN A 167 14.41 9.85 -2.97
C ASN A 167 13.03 9.14 -3.06
N PRO A 168 12.34 9.17 -4.21
CA PRO A 168 11.01 8.59 -4.33
C PRO A 168 10.98 7.08 -4.10
N LYS A 169 12.02 6.36 -4.44
CA LYS A 169 12.11 4.91 -4.22
C LYS A 169 12.21 4.58 -2.73
N GLU A 170 13.02 5.34 -2.01
CA GLU A 170 13.16 5.21 -0.56
C GLU A 170 11.86 5.61 0.16
N ARG A 171 11.26 6.74 -0.25
CA ARG A 171 9.97 7.20 0.25
C ARG A 171 8.86 6.17 0.03
N ALA A 172 8.79 5.55 -1.13
CA ALA A 172 7.80 4.53 -1.47
C ALA A 172 7.88 3.32 -0.53
N ILE A 173 9.09 2.79 -0.33
CA ILE A 173 9.30 1.64 0.57
C ILE A 173 9.04 2.04 2.02
N ALA A 174 9.51 3.20 2.45
CA ALA A 174 9.25 3.70 3.80
C ALA A 174 7.73 3.88 4.04
N ALA A 175 6.98 4.37 3.06
CA ALA A 175 5.53 4.48 3.15
C ALA A 175 4.86 3.10 3.30
N PHE A 176 5.27 2.11 2.51
CA PHE A 176 4.77 0.73 2.63
C PHE A 176 5.00 0.17 4.03
N LEU A 177 6.23 0.27 4.53
CA LEU A 177 6.59 -0.26 5.85
C LEU A 177 5.86 0.49 6.98
N PHE A 178 5.80 1.81 6.90
CA PHE A 178 5.11 2.65 7.86
C PHE A 178 3.62 2.31 7.95
N MET A 179 2.93 2.24 6.81
CA MET A 179 1.51 1.91 6.77
C MET A 179 1.23 0.47 7.23
N SER A 180 2.07 -0.49 6.80
CA SER A 180 1.93 -1.89 7.20
C SER A 180 2.16 -2.07 8.70
N ARG A 181 3.13 -1.35 9.30
CA ARG A 181 3.41 -1.40 10.73
C ARG A 181 2.33 -0.71 11.56
N SER A 182 1.84 0.44 11.10
CA SER A 182 0.87 1.26 11.85
C SER A 182 -0.54 0.64 11.89
N GLN A 183 -0.85 -0.29 10.98
CA GLN A 183 -2.16 -0.94 10.94
C GLN A 183 -3.30 0.08 11.04
N PHE A 184 -3.37 1.02 10.09
CA PHE A 184 -4.38 2.08 10.08
C PHE A 184 -5.80 1.57 9.97
N PHE A 185 -5.97 0.37 9.41
CA PHE A 185 -7.27 -0.27 9.14
C PHE A 185 -7.41 -1.58 9.91
N TYR A 186 -8.61 -2.11 9.99
CA TYR A 186 -8.86 -3.42 10.62
C TYR A 186 -8.26 -4.58 9.83
N ASP A 187 -8.24 -4.48 8.50
CA ASP A 187 -7.62 -5.46 7.60
C ASP A 187 -7.09 -4.76 6.32
N ALA A 188 -6.56 -5.53 5.35
CA ALA A 188 -6.04 -5.05 4.06
C ALA A 188 -4.95 -3.96 4.16
N ASN A 189 -4.28 -3.84 5.32
CA ASN A 189 -3.24 -2.84 5.53
C ASN A 189 -2.07 -3.00 4.56
N LYS A 190 -1.57 -4.22 4.38
CA LYS A 190 -0.46 -4.52 3.44
C LYS A 190 -0.87 -4.29 1.99
N ARG A 191 -2.10 -4.68 1.60
CA ARG A 191 -2.64 -4.45 0.26
C ARG A 191 -2.72 -2.97 -0.06
N THR A 192 -3.30 -2.19 0.84
CA THR A 192 -3.40 -0.72 0.71
C THR A 192 -2.03 -0.07 0.68
N ALA A 193 -1.13 -0.46 1.59
CA ALA A 193 0.24 0.06 1.64
C ALA A 193 1.02 -0.25 0.35
N SER A 194 0.84 -1.44 -0.23
CA SER A 194 1.45 -1.81 -1.52
C SER A 194 0.99 -0.90 -2.66
N LEU A 195 -0.30 -0.59 -2.73
CA LEU A 195 -0.84 0.33 -3.73
C LEU A 195 -0.35 1.77 -3.52
N MET A 196 -0.30 2.25 -2.26
CA MET A 196 0.26 3.57 -1.95
C MET A 196 1.74 3.66 -2.32
N MET A 197 2.53 2.62 -2.06
CA MET A 197 3.93 2.51 -2.51
C MET A 197 4.05 2.63 -4.03
N ASN A 198 3.24 1.87 -4.77
CA ASN A 198 3.24 1.92 -6.23
C ASN A 198 2.80 3.28 -6.78
N GLY A 199 1.96 4.02 -6.07
CA GLY A 199 1.57 5.38 -6.46
C GLY A 199 2.69 6.41 -6.31
N VAL A 200 3.64 6.17 -5.40
CA VAL A 200 4.83 7.03 -5.22
C VAL A 200 5.90 6.74 -6.28
N LEU A 201 6.00 5.49 -6.76
CA LEU A 201 6.96 5.02 -7.79
C LEU A 201 6.55 5.45 -9.20
#